data_7a9eb77a942e884a2a53063282469282
#
_entry.id   7a9eb77a942e884a2a53063282469282
#
_cell.length_a   1.000
_cell.length_b   1.000
_cell.length_c   1.000
_cell.angle_alpha   90.00
_cell.angle_beta   90.00
_cell.angle_gamma   90.00
#
_symmetry.space_group_name_H-M   'P 1'
#
loop_
_entity.id
_entity.type
_entity.pdbx_description
1 polymer ?
#
loop_
_entity_poly.entity_id
_entity_poly.type
_entity_poly.pdbx_seq_one_letter_code
_entity_poly.pdbx_strand_id
1 'polypeptide(L)'
;NALAKQGFIDSVSPEVSASDNIRFLGKSAIASINGVGREHFRVKGIELLQGTTFRDDRNALQEVIIDENTRKAIFDNTGLQALGQIVFLGSVPARVVGIAKSNNRSDASNRITVWMPYSTVMYRIVGKPVLTGISVRLKDNVDNEAAISAISQLLTRRHGVKDFQLYNFEQIRKSIEHTSMTFSILILMVACISLMIGSIGVMNIMLISVTERTHEIGVRMAVGARRSDIMQQFIIEAVLVCLIGGALGIALSYITGALFNALA
;
A
#
# COMPACT_ATOMS: atom_id res chain seq x y z
N ASN A 1 -5.70 -1.90 32.03
CA ASN A 1 -4.63 -1.99 31.02
C ASN A 1 -3.42 -2.78 31.50
N ALA A 2 -3.51 -4.11 31.51
CA ALA A 2 -2.39 -4.97 31.92
C ALA A 2 -1.26 -5.00 30.88
N LEU A 3 -1.61 -4.88 29.60
CA LEU A 3 -0.64 -4.79 28.50
C LEU A 3 0.22 -3.53 28.61
N ALA A 4 -0.39 -2.37 28.84
CA ALA A 4 0.35 -1.12 28.97
C ALA A 4 1.35 -1.06 30.14
N LYS A 5 1.27 -1.99 31.09
CA LYS A 5 2.20 -2.10 32.23
C LYS A 5 3.45 -2.93 31.91
N GLN A 6 3.49 -3.60 30.74
CA GLN A 6 4.63 -4.40 30.35
C GLN A 6 5.76 -3.49 29.81
N GLY A 7 6.96 -3.65 30.36
CA GLY A 7 8.11 -2.78 30.05
C GLY A 7 8.58 -2.79 28.62
N PHE A 8 8.23 -3.82 27.83
CA PHE A 8 8.58 -3.97 26.41
C PHE A 8 7.55 -3.35 25.45
N ILE A 9 6.40 -2.92 25.95
CA ILE A 9 5.35 -2.26 25.17
C ILE A 9 5.58 -0.74 25.16
N ASP A 10 5.51 -0.13 23.98
CA ASP A 10 5.56 1.32 23.80
C ASP A 10 4.17 1.92 23.98
N SER A 11 3.20 1.44 23.22
CA SER A 11 1.84 1.97 23.23
C SER A 11 0.79 0.90 22.89
N VAL A 12 -0.42 1.12 23.38
CA VAL A 12 -1.55 0.19 23.25
C VAL A 12 -2.79 0.97 22.85
N SER A 13 -3.52 0.47 21.86
CA SER A 13 -4.83 1.00 21.47
C SER A 13 -5.89 -0.09 21.47
N PRO A 14 -6.97 0.03 22.26
CA PRO A 14 -8.16 -0.78 22.07
C PRO A 14 -8.83 -0.42 20.74
N GLU A 15 -9.46 -1.40 20.09
CA GLU A 15 -10.14 -1.24 18.83
C GLU A 15 -11.56 -1.82 18.87
N VAL A 16 -12.52 -1.06 18.34
CA VAL A 16 -13.90 -1.48 18.12
C VAL A 16 -14.26 -1.10 16.69
N SER A 17 -14.71 -2.04 15.88
CA SER A 17 -15.09 -1.76 14.50
C SER A 17 -16.61 -1.78 14.35
N ALA A 18 -17.14 -0.80 13.63
CA ALA A 18 -18.54 -0.68 13.24
C ALA A 18 -18.61 -0.13 11.81
N SER A 19 -19.79 -0.22 11.20
CA SER A 19 -20.06 0.41 9.92
C SER A 19 -21.41 1.08 10.02
N ASP A 20 -21.47 2.36 9.66
CA ASP A 20 -22.72 3.13 9.62
C ASP A 20 -22.58 4.29 8.63
N ASN A 21 -23.66 5.01 8.38
CA ASN A 21 -23.66 6.16 7.48
C ASN A 21 -23.09 7.41 8.16
N ILE A 22 -22.14 8.06 7.50
CA ILE A 22 -21.74 9.43 7.81
C ILE A 22 -22.64 10.39 7.04
N ARG A 23 -23.19 11.39 7.74
CA ARG A 23 -24.11 12.40 7.16
C ARG A 23 -23.66 13.80 7.52
N PHE A 24 -23.70 14.69 6.51
CA PHE A 24 -23.43 16.12 6.67
C PHE A 24 -24.14 16.92 5.57
N LEU A 25 -24.97 17.92 5.95
CA LEU A 25 -25.68 18.83 5.04
C LEU A 25 -26.36 18.12 3.83
N GLY A 26 -27.09 17.03 4.11
CA GLY A 26 -27.81 16.28 3.07
C GLY A 26 -26.97 15.26 2.29
N LYS A 27 -25.63 15.27 2.41
CA LYS A 27 -24.77 14.21 1.88
C LYS A 27 -24.71 13.05 2.85
N SER A 28 -24.67 11.84 2.30
CA SER A 28 -24.57 10.60 3.09
C SER A 28 -23.67 9.60 2.37
N ALA A 29 -22.84 8.89 3.11
CA ALA A 29 -22.01 7.81 2.60
C ALA A 29 -21.79 6.75 3.68
N ILE A 30 -21.58 5.49 3.27
CA ILE A 30 -21.26 4.41 4.20
C ILE A 30 -19.80 4.57 4.65
N ALA A 31 -19.60 4.66 5.96
CA ALA A 31 -18.27 4.80 6.56
C ALA A 31 -17.92 3.58 7.41
N SER A 32 -16.66 3.17 7.35
CA SER A 32 -16.06 2.26 8.32
C SER A 32 -15.69 3.07 9.58
N ILE A 33 -16.36 2.80 10.67
CA ILE A 33 -16.16 3.50 11.94
C ILE A 33 -15.24 2.68 12.82
N ASN A 34 -14.07 3.24 13.12
CA ASN A 34 -13.09 2.63 13.99
C ASN A 34 -13.07 3.35 15.33
N GLY A 35 -13.59 2.69 16.36
CA GLY A 35 -13.46 3.12 17.74
C GLY A 35 -12.07 2.80 18.25
N VAL A 36 -11.27 3.80 18.60
CA VAL A 36 -9.84 3.61 18.87
C VAL A 36 -9.42 4.33 20.14
N GLY A 37 -8.28 3.89 20.70
CA GLY A 37 -7.62 4.59 21.80
C GLY A 37 -6.85 5.81 21.31
N ARG A 38 -6.53 6.71 22.22
CA ARG A 38 -5.77 7.93 21.96
C ARG A 38 -4.42 7.68 21.26
N GLU A 39 -3.75 6.58 21.63
CA GLU A 39 -2.44 6.21 21.08
C GLU A 39 -2.51 5.50 19.73
N HIS A 40 -3.72 5.31 19.15
CA HIS A 40 -3.93 4.56 17.93
C HIS A 40 -3.09 5.07 16.75
N PHE A 41 -3.08 6.37 16.54
CA PHE A 41 -2.36 7.00 15.44
C PHE A 41 -0.85 6.76 15.57
N ARG A 42 -0.33 6.79 16.79
CA ARG A 42 1.06 6.43 17.09
C ARG A 42 1.33 4.94 16.88
N VAL A 43 0.44 4.07 17.36
CA VAL A 43 0.55 2.60 17.20
C VAL A 43 0.59 2.19 15.73
N LYS A 44 -0.29 2.76 14.90
CA LYS A 44 -0.40 2.46 13.47
C LYS A 44 0.52 3.29 12.58
N GLY A 45 1.19 4.30 13.11
CA GLY A 45 2.01 5.22 12.32
C GLY A 45 1.20 6.07 11.34
N ILE A 46 -0.06 6.39 11.69
CA ILE A 46 -0.93 7.22 10.88
C ILE A 46 -0.63 8.69 11.15
N GLU A 47 -0.34 9.44 10.09
CA GLU A 47 -0.03 10.86 10.16
C GLU A 47 -1.32 11.70 10.13
N LEU A 48 -1.42 12.68 11.03
CA LEU A 48 -2.49 13.68 11.00
C LEU A 48 -2.07 14.85 10.11
N LEU A 49 -2.89 15.15 9.12
CA LEU A 49 -2.66 16.28 8.22
C LEU A 49 -3.08 17.60 8.86
N GLN A 50 -4.18 17.60 9.60
CA GLN A 50 -4.74 18.77 10.25
C GLN A 50 -5.43 18.39 11.56
N GLY A 51 -5.43 19.31 12.53
CA GLY A 51 -6.13 19.13 13.79
C GLY A 51 -5.31 18.38 14.85
N THR A 52 -6.00 17.72 15.78
CA THR A 52 -5.41 17.04 16.93
C THR A 52 -6.02 15.65 17.13
N THR A 53 -5.34 14.81 17.91
CA THR A 53 -5.91 13.54 18.40
C THR A 53 -7.01 13.79 19.43
N PHE A 54 -7.71 12.73 19.85
CA PHE A 54 -8.74 12.81 20.88
C PHE A 54 -8.20 13.34 22.20
N ARG A 55 -9.01 14.15 22.89
CA ARG A 55 -8.67 14.65 24.22
C ARG A 55 -8.67 13.53 25.26
N ASP A 56 -9.71 12.71 25.22
CA ASP A 56 -9.87 11.55 26.08
C ASP A 56 -10.61 10.45 25.31
N ASP A 57 -10.16 9.21 25.46
CA ASP A 57 -10.76 8.04 24.80
C ASP A 57 -11.69 7.24 25.72
N ARG A 58 -11.74 7.58 27.03
CA ARG A 58 -12.53 6.88 28.05
C ARG A 58 -13.90 7.47 28.29
N ASN A 59 -14.06 8.78 28.12
CA ASN A 59 -15.25 9.51 28.48
C ASN A 59 -16.28 9.66 27.35
N ALA A 60 -16.37 8.72 26.43
CA ALA A 60 -17.36 8.69 25.35
C ALA A 60 -17.58 10.06 24.67
N LEU A 61 -16.49 10.82 24.44
CA LEU A 61 -16.51 12.11 23.77
C LEU A 61 -16.97 11.98 22.33
N GLN A 62 -17.79 12.93 21.88
CA GLN A 62 -18.31 12.99 20.52
C GLN A 62 -17.31 13.70 19.58
N GLU A 63 -16.11 13.18 19.53
CA GLU A 63 -15.02 13.64 18.66
C GLU A 63 -14.82 12.62 17.54
N VAL A 64 -14.55 13.11 16.33
CA VAL A 64 -14.27 12.26 15.17
C VAL A 64 -13.05 12.80 14.41
N ILE A 65 -12.20 11.88 13.96
CA ILE A 65 -11.13 12.14 13.01
C ILE A 65 -11.53 11.45 11.70
N ILE A 66 -11.44 12.15 10.60
CA ILE A 66 -11.82 11.68 9.27
C ILE A 66 -10.57 11.49 8.40
N ASP A 67 -10.61 10.60 7.44
CA ASP A 67 -9.56 10.50 6.41
C ASP A 67 -9.77 11.50 5.27
N GLU A 68 -8.77 11.65 4.40
CA GLU A 68 -8.86 12.50 3.21
C GLU A 68 -10.00 12.10 2.29
N ASN A 69 -10.28 10.80 2.13
CA ASN A 69 -11.35 10.32 1.27
C ASN A 69 -12.71 10.72 1.82
N THR A 70 -12.92 10.60 3.14
CA THR A 70 -14.10 11.10 3.82
C THR A 70 -14.25 12.60 3.66
N ARG A 71 -13.15 13.37 3.83
CA ARG A 71 -13.16 14.82 3.61
C ARG A 71 -13.62 15.14 2.19
N LYS A 72 -13.05 14.49 1.18
CA LYS A 72 -13.44 14.70 -0.23
C LYS A 72 -14.90 14.32 -0.47
N ALA A 73 -15.34 13.14 -0.03
CA ALA A 73 -16.69 12.64 -0.30
C ALA A 73 -17.79 13.50 0.34
N ILE A 74 -17.54 14.00 1.56
CA ILE A 74 -18.58 14.67 2.37
C ILE A 74 -18.47 16.19 2.29
N PHE A 75 -17.27 16.77 2.25
CA PHE A 75 -17.06 18.23 2.34
C PHE A 75 -16.70 18.90 1.00
N ASP A 76 -16.17 18.16 0.00
CA ASP A 76 -15.97 18.73 -1.34
C ASP A 76 -17.31 19.27 -1.87
N ASN A 77 -17.29 20.46 -2.43
CA ASN A 77 -18.46 21.21 -2.90
C ASN A 77 -19.35 21.86 -1.82
N THR A 78 -18.97 21.84 -0.53
CA THR A 78 -19.71 22.59 0.50
C THR A 78 -19.10 23.97 0.79
N GLY A 79 -17.88 24.23 0.33
CA GLY A 79 -17.12 25.44 0.64
C GLY A 79 -16.72 25.59 2.11
N LEU A 80 -17.01 24.59 2.95
CA LEU A 80 -16.75 24.61 4.39
C LEU A 80 -15.49 23.82 4.74
N GLN A 81 -14.74 24.33 5.71
CA GLN A 81 -13.65 23.55 6.31
C GLN A 81 -14.24 22.41 7.15
N ALA A 82 -13.71 21.20 7.00
CA ALA A 82 -14.20 20.03 7.72
C ALA A 82 -13.93 20.11 9.24
N LEU A 83 -12.80 20.72 9.64
CA LEU A 83 -12.45 20.88 11.05
C LEU A 83 -13.48 21.73 11.80
N GLY A 84 -13.86 21.24 12.99
CA GLY A 84 -14.84 21.90 13.87
C GLY A 84 -16.29 21.65 13.50
N GLN A 85 -16.60 21.12 12.33
CA GLN A 85 -17.97 20.80 11.91
C GLN A 85 -18.53 19.58 12.65
N ILE A 86 -19.86 19.54 12.78
CA ILE A 86 -20.55 18.42 13.39
C ILE A 86 -21.09 17.52 12.28
N VAL A 87 -20.67 16.28 12.26
CA VAL A 87 -21.16 15.22 11.37
C VAL A 87 -21.98 14.21 12.18
N PHE A 88 -22.92 13.54 11.53
CA PHE A 88 -23.68 12.47 12.15
C PHE A 88 -23.16 11.11 11.69
N LEU A 89 -22.82 10.25 12.64
CA LEU A 89 -22.45 8.86 12.41
C LEU A 89 -23.59 7.99 12.91
N GLY A 90 -24.42 7.51 11.97
CA GLY A 90 -25.72 6.95 12.29
C GLY A 90 -26.59 8.00 13.00
N SER A 91 -26.87 7.78 14.29
CA SER A 91 -27.61 8.71 15.15
C SER A 91 -26.71 9.58 16.05
N VAL A 92 -25.41 9.36 16.06
CA VAL A 92 -24.47 10.01 16.98
C VAL A 92 -23.86 11.25 16.33
N PRO A 93 -24.11 12.46 16.86
CA PRO A 93 -23.41 13.66 16.43
C PRO A 93 -21.97 13.63 16.92
N ALA A 94 -21.02 13.99 16.06
CA ALA A 94 -19.60 14.05 16.41
C ALA A 94 -18.93 15.25 15.76
N ARG A 95 -18.07 15.93 16.52
CA ARG A 95 -17.29 17.07 16.03
C ARG A 95 -15.99 16.58 15.37
N VAL A 96 -15.72 17.04 14.16
CA VAL A 96 -14.46 16.77 13.45
C VAL A 96 -13.32 17.53 14.16
N VAL A 97 -12.38 16.79 14.77
CA VAL A 97 -11.23 17.34 15.50
C VAL A 97 -9.91 17.18 14.76
N GLY A 98 -9.88 16.30 13.73
CA GLY A 98 -8.68 16.06 12.96
C GLY A 98 -8.97 15.43 11.58
N ILE A 99 -8.00 15.56 10.70
CA ILE A 99 -7.98 14.92 9.38
C ILE A 99 -6.70 14.09 9.31
N ALA A 100 -6.85 12.79 9.10
CA ALA A 100 -5.75 11.86 8.96
C ALA A 100 -5.43 11.60 7.49
N LYS A 101 -4.17 11.33 7.22
CA LYS A 101 -3.72 10.90 5.89
C LYS A 101 -4.32 9.53 5.56
N SER A 102 -4.88 9.39 4.38
CA SER A 102 -5.37 8.09 3.92
C SER A 102 -4.19 7.12 3.80
N ASN A 103 -4.27 6.00 4.50
CA ASN A 103 -3.20 4.99 4.52
C ASN A 103 -3.34 3.97 3.36
N ASN A 104 -4.36 4.13 2.53
CA ASN A 104 -4.58 3.29 1.37
C ASN A 104 -3.74 3.78 0.19
N ARG A 105 -2.59 3.12 -0.03
CA ARG A 105 -1.76 3.30 -1.23
C ARG A 105 -2.43 2.80 -2.53
N SER A 106 -3.54 2.11 -2.42
CA SER A 106 -4.34 1.71 -3.59
C SER A 106 -5.54 2.65 -3.71
N ASP A 107 -5.46 3.58 -4.63
CA ASP A 107 -6.53 4.53 -5.03
C ASP A 107 -7.86 3.84 -5.46
N ALA A 108 -7.86 2.52 -5.59
CA ALA A 108 -8.99 1.76 -6.10
C ALA A 108 -10.14 1.53 -5.11
N SER A 109 -9.96 1.75 -3.80
CA SER A 109 -11.07 1.69 -2.85
C SER A 109 -11.29 3.07 -2.23
N ASN A 110 -12.25 3.80 -2.77
CA ASN A 110 -12.80 5.05 -2.23
C ASN A 110 -13.49 4.83 -0.85
N ARG A 111 -12.80 4.02 0.00
CA ARG A 111 -13.31 3.60 1.31
C ARG A 111 -13.27 4.77 2.26
N ILE A 112 -14.42 5.13 2.75
CA ILE A 112 -14.63 6.19 3.74
C ILE A 112 -14.31 5.62 5.12
N THR A 113 -13.32 6.19 5.79
CA THR A 113 -12.86 5.73 7.11
C THR A 113 -12.92 6.87 8.10
N VAL A 114 -13.49 6.59 9.27
CA VAL A 114 -13.52 7.55 10.38
C VAL A 114 -13.08 6.89 11.67
N TRP A 115 -12.46 7.68 12.54
CA TRP A 115 -12.01 7.25 13.86
C TRP A 115 -12.72 8.03 14.93
N MET A 116 -13.16 7.35 15.99
CA MET A 116 -13.78 7.91 17.17
C MET A 116 -13.15 7.31 18.43
N PRO A 117 -13.32 7.92 19.61
CA PRO A 117 -12.97 7.27 20.87
C PRO A 117 -13.67 5.91 21.00
N TYR A 118 -12.92 4.85 21.35
CA TYR A 118 -13.46 3.49 21.43
C TYR A 118 -14.67 3.39 22.37
N SER A 119 -14.67 4.17 23.45
CA SER A 119 -15.79 4.22 24.38
C SER A 119 -17.07 4.76 23.74
N THR A 120 -16.97 5.75 22.85
CA THR A 120 -18.12 6.30 22.12
C THR A 120 -18.70 5.27 21.18
N VAL A 121 -17.85 4.60 20.39
CA VAL A 121 -18.30 3.56 19.45
C VAL A 121 -18.92 2.38 20.20
N MET A 122 -18.25 1.93 21.27
CA MET A 122 -18.68 0.79 22.07
C MET A 122 -20.06 1.00 22.70
N TYR A 123 -20.29 2.16 23.32
CA TYR A 123 -21.53 2.41 24.07
C TYR A 123 -22.64 3.04 23.24
N ARG A 124 -22.32 3.89 22.24
CA ARG A 124 -23.34 4.66 21.51
C ARG A 124 -23.66 4.11 20.12
N ILE A 125 -22.76 3.37 19.49
CA ILE A 125 -22.96 2.81 18.15
C ILE A 125 -23.21 1.30 18.23
N VAL A 126 -22.30 0.54 18.86
CA VAL A 126 -22.40 -0.92 18.96
C VAL A 126 -23.36 -1.34 20.09
N GLY A 127 -23.42 -0.57 21.17
CA GLY A 127 -24.27 -0.84 22.33
C GLY A 127 -23.84 -2.03 23.18
N LYS A 128 -22.63 -2.54 22.98
CA LYS A 128 -22.06 -3.69 23.71
C LYS A 128 -20.65 -3.37 24.17
N PRO A 129 -20.27 -3.65 25.43
CA PRO A 129 -18.94 -3.39 25.98
C PRO A 129 -17.90 -4.44 25.55
N VAL A 130 -17.77 -4.66 24.23
CA VAL A 130 -16.85 -5.65 23.66
C VAL A 130 -15.85 -4.96 22.74
N LEU A 131 -14.59 -5.29 22.90
CA LEU A 131 -13.51 -4.88 21.97
C LEU A 131 -13.40 -5.90 20.83
N THR A 132 -13.23 -5.42 19.62
CA THR A 132 -12.95 -6.28 18.46
C THR A 132 -11.46 -6.63 18.35
N GLY A 133 -10.58 -5.78 18.90
CA GLY A 133 -9.15 -6.00 18.89
C GLY A 133 -8.39 -5.07 19.81
N ILE A 134 -7.11 -5.34 19.94
CA ILE A 134 -6.16 -4.49 20.64
C ILE A 134 -4.89 -4.40 19.79
N SER A 135 -4.57 -3.22 19.32
CA SER A 135 -3.29 -2.98 18.66
C SER A 135 -2.22 -2.60 19.67
N VAL A 136 -1.07 -3.22 19.53
CA VAL A 136 0.09 -3.03 20.41
C VAL A 136 1.30 -2.65 19.57
N ARG A 137 2.02 -1.60 19.99
CA ARG A 137 3.32 -1.26 19.46
C ARG A 137 4.39 -1.66 20.49
N LEU A 138 5.36 -2.43 20.02
CA LEU A 138 6.52 -2.78 20.83
C LEU A 138 7.55 -1.64 20.78
N LYS A 139 8.40 -1.57 21.79
CA LYS A 139 9.57 -0.68 21.75
C LYS A 139 10.58 -1.19 20.73
N ASP A 140 11.34 -0.24 20.18
CA ASP A 140 12.44 -0.58 19.29
C ASP A 140 13.45 -1.50 20.04
N ASN A 141 14.04 -2.47 19.32
CA ASN A 141 14.98 -3.49 19.85
C ASN A 141 14.37 -4.59 20.74
N VAL A 142 13.07 -4.78 20.75
CA VAL A 142 12.43 -5.93 21.40
C VAL A 142 12.26 -7.06 20.39
N ASP A 143 12.62 -8.29 20.81
CA ASP A 143 12.35 -9.47 19.99
C ASP A 143 10.83 -9.72 19.90
N ASN A 144 10.33 -9.70 18.68
CA ASN A 144 8.90 -9.86 18.39
C ASN A 144 8.35 -11.21 18.82
N GLU A 145 9.13 -12.30 18.67
CA GLU A 145 8.67 -13.64 19.03
C GLU A 145 8.56 -13.79 20.56
N ALA A 146 9.54 -13.30 21.28
CA ALA A 146 9.51 -13.28 22.74
C ALA A 146 8.34 -12.41 23.26
N ALA A 147 8.10 -11.25 22.66
CA ALA A 147 6.99 -10.38 23.03
C ALA A 147 5.62 -11.01 22.76
N ILE A 148 5.43 -11.66 21.61
CA ILE A 148 4.20 -12.38 21.27
C ILE A 148 3.94 -13.50 22.26
N SER A 149 4.97 -14.25 22.61
CA SER A 149 4.88 -15.33 23.59
C SER A 149 4.47 -14.80 24.97
N ALA A 150 5.10 -13.71 25.42
CA ALA A 150 4.78 -13.06 26.70
C ALA A 150 3.34 -12.50 26.73
N ILE A 151 2.89 -11.85 25.65
CA ILE A 151 1.52 -11.33 25.50
C ILE A 151 0.53 -12.49 25.50
N SER A 152 0.82 -13.56 24.76
CA SER A 152 -0.03 -14.75 24.72
C SER A 152 -0.21 -15.38 26.11
N GLN A 153 0.87 -15.56 26.85
CA GLN A 153 0.82 -16.09 28.22
C GLN A 153 0.04 -15.17 29.17
N LEU A 154 0.28 -13.86 29.08
CA LEU A 154 -0.42 -12.87 29.91
C LEU A 154 -1.94 -12.92 29.67
N LEU A 155 -2.37 -12.92 28.41
CA LEU A 155 -3.78 -12.93 28.05
C LEU A 155 -4.44 -14.26 28.41
N THR A 156 -3.80 -15.39 28.11
CA THR A 156 -4.29 -16.72 28.49
C THR A 156 -4.46 -16.87 29.99
N ARG A 157 -3.49 -16.36 30.78
CA ARG A 157 -3.59 -16.37 32.27
C ARG A 157 -4.77 -15.54 32.78
N ARG A 158 -5.14 -14.48 32.07
CA ARG A 158 -6.26 -13.60 32.46
C ARG A 158 -7.62 -14.11 32.01
N HIS A 159 -7.70 -14.70 30.83
CA HIS A 159 -8.96 -15.22 30.27
C HIS A 159 -9.25 -16.65 30.73
N GLY A 160 -8.24 -17.36 31.20
CA GLY A 160 -8.35 -18.79 31.57
C GLY A 160 -8.28 -19.72 30.37
N VAL A 161 -8.62 -19.25 29.20
CA VAL A 161 -8.58 -19.95 27.91
C VAL A 161 -7.94 -19.08 26.84
N LYS A 162 -7.43 -19.70 25.77
CA LYS A 162 -6.88 -18.98 24.62
C LYS A 162 -8.00 -18.72 23.60
N ASP A 163 -8.75 -17.66 23.80
CA ASP A 163 -9.89 -17.21 22.99
C ASP A 163 -9.55 -16.02 22.05
N PHE A 164 -8.27 -15.79 21.79
CA PHE A 164 -7.76 -14.70 20.97
C PHE A 164 -6.73 -15.18 19.95
N GLN A 165 -6.55 -14.39 18.89
CA GLN A 165 -5.49 -14.58 17.90
C GLN A 165 -4.52 -13.39 17.95
N LEU A 166 -3.23 -13.67 17.76
CA LEU A 166 -2.18 -12.65 17.67
C LEU A 166 -1.68 -12.58 16.24
N TYR A 167 -1.68 -11.40 15.68
CA TYR A 167 -1.17 -11.12 14.35
C TYR A 167 0.11 -10.29 14.44
N ASN A 168 1.19 -10.82 13.89
CA ASN A 168 2.45 -10.10 13.76
C ASN A 168 2.51 -9.42 12.38
N PHE A 169 2.23 -8.14 12.34
CA PHE A 169 2.25 -7.36 11.09
C PHE A 169 3.64 -7.27 10.46
N GLU A 170 4.71 -7.31 11.26
CA GLU A 170 6.06 -7.31 10.73
C GLU A 170 6.38 -8.64 10.01
N GLN A 171 5.94 -9.75 10.55
CA GLN A 171 6.09 -11.06 9.90
C GLN A 171 5.30 -11.12 8.59
N ILE A 172 4.08 -10.59 8.58
CA ILE A 172 3.26 -10.47 7.36
C ILE A 172 3.99 -9.61 6.31
N ARG A 173 4.54 -8.46 6.72
CA ARG A 173 5.30 -7.58 5.83
C ARG A 173 6.53 -8.29 5.26
N LYS A 174 7.33 -8.96 6.08
CA LYS A 174 8.48 -9.76 5.63
C LYS A 174 8.07 -10.85 4.65
N SER A 175 6.96 -11.55 4.89
CA SER A 175 6.44 -12.56 3.97
C SER A 175 6.04 -11.96 2.61
N ILE A 176 5.42 -10.78 2.61
CA ILE A 176 5.07 -10.06 1.38
C ILE A 176 6.33 -9.62 0.64
N GLU A 177 7.34 -9.09 1.34
CA GLU A 177 8.63 -8.69 0.76
C GLU A 177 9.35 -9.90 0.12
N HIS A 178 9.42 -11.04 0.81
CA HIS A 178 9.98 -12.27 0.27
C HIS A 178 9.23 -12.78 -0.95
N THR A 179 7.91 -12.77 -0.91
CA THR A 179 7.07 -13.16 -2.04
C THR A 179 7.31 -12.24 -3.24
N SER A 180 7.34 -10.93 -3.02
CA SER A 180 7.61 -9.93 -4.05
C SER A 180 9.01 -10.11 -4.67
N MET A 181 10.03 -10.41 -3.85
CA MET A 181 11.38 -10.70 -4.32
C MET A 181 11.40 -11.98 -5.18
N THR A 182 10.70 -13.03 -4.77
CA THR A 182 10.58 -14.27 -5.54
C THR A 182 9.95 -14.03 -6.91
N PHE A 183 8.85 -13.27 -6.97
CA PHE A 183 8.23 -12.89 -8.24
C PHE A 183 9.17 -12.03 -9.11
N SER A 184 9.92 -11.10 -8.51
CA SER A 184 10.88 -10.28 -9.24
C SER A 184 11.98 -11.12 -9.89
N ILE A 185 12.52 -12.10 -9.19
CA ILE A 185 13.53 -13.03 -9.72
C ILE A 185 12.94 -13.87 -10.85
N LEU A 186 11.70 -14.35 -10.69
CA LEU A 186 11.03 -15.16 -11.71
C LEU A 186 10.80 -14.35 -13.00
N ILE A 187 10.33 -13.12 -12.88
CA ILE A 187 10.16 -12.19 -14.02
C ILE A 187 11.50 -11.91 -14.69
N LEU A 188 12.57 -11.69 -13.90
CA LEU A 188 13.92 -11.48 -14.43
C LEU A 188 14.41 -12.69 -15.23
N MET A 189 14.20 -13.91 -14.73
CA MET A 189 14.56 -15.13 -15.46
C MET A 189 13.82 -15.24 -16.80
N VAL A 190 12.51 -14.98 -16.82
CA VAL A 190 11.72 -14.97 -18.05
C VAL A 190 12.23 -13.91 -19.02
N ALA A 191 12.56 -12.72 -18.53
CA ALA A 191 13.10 -11.64 -19.35
C ALA A 191 14.47 -12.03 -19.95
N CYS A 192 15.35 -12.68 -19.18
CA CYS A 192 16.65 -13.16 -19.67
C CYS A 192 16.48 -14.22 -20.79
N ILE A 193 15.57 -15.18 -20.60
CA ILE A 193 15.27 -16.19 -21.61
C ILE A 193 14.73 -15.54 -22.88
N SER A 194 13.78 -14.59 -22.75
CA SER A 194 13.22 -13.85 -23.88
C SER A 194 14.28 -13.05 -24.63
N LEU A 195 15.22 -12.45 -23.90
CA LEU A 195 16.33 -11.71 -24.49
C LEU A 195 17.29 -12.66 -25.27
N MET A 196 17.56 -13.86 -24.75
CA MET A 196 18.36 -14.86 -25.44
C MET A 196 17.69 -15.30 -26.76
N ILE A 197 16.40 -15.57 -26.73
CA ILE A 197 15.62 -15.94 -27.94
C ILE A 197 15.66 -14.79 -28.95
N GLY A 198 15.44 -13.56 -28.51
CA GLY A 198 15.51 -12.36 -29.36
C GLY A 198 16.90 -12.19 -30.00
N SER A 199 17.97 -12.42 -29.23
CA SER A 199 19.35 -12.33 -29.71
C SER A 199 19.64 -13.36 -30.82
N ILE A 200 19.13 -14.59 -30.67
CA ILE A 200 19.24 -15.62 -31.73
C ILE A 200 18.50 -15.19 -32.98
N GLY A 201 17.33 -14.57 -32.83
CA GLY A 201 16.56 -14.02 -33.95
C GLY A 201 17.34 -12.95 -34.73
N VAL A 202 17.92 -11.99 -34.03
CA VAL A 202 18.76 -10.94 -34.64
C VAL A 202 19.99 -11.55 -35.32
N MET A 203 20.65 -12.51 -34.69
CA MET A 203 21.79 -13.22 -35.26
C MET A 203 21.44 -13.88 -36.58
N ASN A 204 20.32 -14.62 -36.68
CA ASN A 204 19.87 -15.29 -37.88
C ASN A 204 19.57 -14.30 -39.01
N ILE A 205 18.89 -13.19 -38.71
CA ILE A 205 18.58 -12.15 -39.70
C ILE A 205 19.88 -11.51 -40.24
N MET A 206 20.83 -11.24 -39.37
CA MET A 206 22.10 -10.64 -39.76
C MET A 206 22.96 -11.60 -40.59
N LEU A 207 22.97 -12.91 -40.29
CA LEU A 207 23.64 -13.91 -41.07
C LEU A 207 23.03 -14.01 -42.50
N ILE A 208 21.73 -14.01 -42.62
CA ILE A 208 21.03 -14.00 -43.94
C ILE A 208 21.40 -12.73 -44.68
N SER A 209 21.33 -11.56 -44.06
CA SER A 209 21.68 -10.27 -44.67
C SER A 209 23.11 -10.23 -45.22
N VAL A 210 24.08 -10.79 -44.46
CA VAL A 210 25.50 -10.88 -44.90
C VAL A 210 25.64 -11.83 -46.07
N THR A 211 24.94 -13.01 -46.06
CA THR A 211 25.04 -13.97 -47.15
C THR A 211 24.39 -13.47 -48.45
N GLU A 212 23.28 -12.76 -48.40
CA GLU A 212 22.65 -12.14 -49.57
C GLU A 212 23.51 -11.02 -50.15
N ARG A 213 24.27 -10.27 -49.35
CA ARG A 213 25.13 -9.18 -49.81
C ARG A 213 26.58 -9.57 -50.01
N THR A 214 26.87 -10.88 -50.07
CA THR A 214 28.29 -11.40 -50.22
C THR A 214 28.97 -10.85 -51.45
N HIS A 215 28.29 -10.76 -52.61
CA HIS A 215 28.85 -10.20 -53.82
C HIS A 215 29.21 -8.71 -53.68
N GLU A 216 28.37 -7.91 -53.10
CA GLU A 216 28.56 -6.49 -52.83
C GLU A 216 29.76 -6.27 -51.87
N ILE A 217 29.81 -7.07 -50.82
CA ILE A 217 30.94 -7.09 -49.88
C ILE A 217 32.24 -7.43 -50.57
N GLY A 218 32.24 -8.43 -51.48
CA GLY A 218 33.38 -8.83 -52.25
C GLY A 218 33.89 -7.68 -53.15
N VAL A 219 33.03 -6.99 -53.84
CA VAL A 219 33.38 -5.82 -54.67
C VAL A 219 33.99 -4.71 -53.85
N ARG A 220 33.42 -4.37 -52.70
CA ARG A 220 33.97 -3.33 -51.80
C ARG A 220 35.35 -3.71 -51.30
N MET A 221 35.61 -4.95 -50.93
CA MET A 221 36.93 -5.44 -50.54
C MET A 221 37.94 -5.41 -51.72
N ALA A 222 37.52 -5.73 -52.93
CA ALA A 222 38.37 -5.65 -54.09
C ALA A 222 38.82 -4.21 -54.43
N VAL A 223 37.99 -3.22 -54.11
CA VAL A 223 38.31 -1.78 -54.30
C VAL A 223 39.09 -1.19 -53.09
N GLY A 224 39.39 -2.02 -52.04
CA GLY A 224 40.27 -1.63 -50.96
C GLY A 224 39.60 -1.31 -49.62
N ALA A 225 38.34 -1.63 -49.45
CA ALA A 225 37.66 -1.47 -48.14
C ALA A 225 38.27 -2.42 -47.10
N ARG A 226 38.46 -1.93 -45.87
CA ARG A 226 38.93 -2.73 -44.76
C ARG A 226 37.83 -3.62 -44.20
N ARG A 227 38.19 -4.83 -43.80
CA ARG A 227 37.19 -5.76 -43.15
C ARG A 227 36.53 -5.14 -41.90
N SER A 228 37.29 -4.32 -41.15
CA SER A 228 36.80 -3.60 -39.98
C SER A 228 35.64 -2.66 -40.31
N ASP A 229 35.72 -1.98 -41.45
CA ASP A 229 34.73 -0.97 -41.85
C ASP A 229 33.38 -1.64 -42.23
N ILE A 230 33.49 -2.78 -42.94
CA ILE A 230 32.36 -3.61 -43.30
C ILE A 230 31.71 -4.19 -42.03
N MET A 231 32.51 -4.71 -41.10
CA MET A 231 32.01 -5.28 -39.85
C MET A 231 31.32 -4.23 -38.98
N GLN A 232 31.91 -3.02 -38.88
CA GLN A 232 31.29 -1.92 -38.14
C GLN A 232 29.93 -1.51 -38.74
N GLN A 233 29.79 -1.52 -40.06
CA GLN A 233 28.50 -1.20 -40.71
C GLN A 233 27.43 -2.18 -40.25
N PHE A 234 27.67 -3.50 -40.27
CA PHE A 234 26.67 -4.51 -39.86
C PHE A 234 26.38 -4.43 -38.35
N ILE A 235 27.40 -4.13 -37.52
CA ILE A 235 27.17 -3.93 -36.07
C ILE A 235 26.27 -2.72 -35.82
N ILE A 236 26.53 -1.60 -36.50
CA ILE A 236 25.69 -0.40 -36.36
C ILE A 236 24.26 -0.67 -36.82
N GLU A 237 24.07 -1.41 -37.92
CA GLU A 237 22.75 -1.78 -38.42
C GLU A 237 21.99 -2.66 -37.39
N ALA A 238 22.66 -3.66 -36.80
CA ALA A 238 22.09 -4.49 -35.75
C ALA A 238 21.72 -3.69 -34.48
N VAL A 239 22.62 -2.79 -34.05
CA VAL A 239 22.39 -1.93 -32.88
C VAL A 239 21.19 -1.00 -33.11
N LEU A 240 21.08 -0.40 -34.30
CA LEU A 240 19.94 0.47 -34.64
C LEU A 240 18.60 -0.28 -34.58
N VAL A 241 18.56 -1.49 -35.15
CA VAL A 241 17.35 -2.32 -35.10
C VAL A 241 16.99 -2.67 -33.65
N CYS A 242 17.99 -3.06 -32.84
CA CYS A 242 17.78 -3.35 -31.42
C CYS A 242 17.29 -2.13 -30.63
N LEU A 243 17.84 -0.93 -30.89
CA LEU A 243 17.42 0.31 -30.22
C LEU A 243 15.98 0.69 -30.58
N ILE A 244 15.61 0.58 -31.85
CA ILE A 244 14.22 0.84 -32.30
C ILE A 244 13.27 -0.16 -31.66
N GLY A 245 13.61 -1.46 -31.70
CA GLY A 245 12.80 -2.50 -31.03
C GLY A 245 12.66 -2.30 -29.53
N GLY A 246 13.76 -1.93 -28.87
CA GLY A 246 13.77 -1.62 -27.44
C GLY A 246 12.89 -0.39 -27.09
N ALA A 247 12.97 0.67 -27.88
CA ALA A 247 12.15 1.87 -27.69
C ALA A 247 10.66 1.56 -27.87
N LEU A 248 10.31 0.77 -28.88
CA LEU A 248 8.93 0.29 -29.11
C LEU A 248 8.43 -0.58 -27.97
N GLY A 249 9.28 -1.49 -27.45
CA GLY A 249 8.95 -2.34 -26.31
C GLY A 249 8.66 -1.53 -25.03
N ILE A 250 9.48 -0.51 -24.74
CA ILE A 250 9.25 0.40 -23.61
C ILE A 250 7.95 1.19 -23.79
N ALA A 251 7.72 1.74 -24.97
CA ALA A 251 6.48 2.49 -25.26
C ALA A 251 5.23 1.61 -25.08
N LEU A 252 5.27 0.37 -25.60
CA LEU A 252 4.17 -0.58 -25.46
C LEU A 252 3.93 -0.96 -24.00
N SER A 253 5.00 -1.19 -23.22
CA SER A 253 4.91 -1.48 -21.80
C SER A 253 4.26 -0.34 -21.01
N TYR A 254 4.61 0.91 -21.34
CA TYR A 254 4.01 2.08 -20.70
C TYR A 254 2.51 2.22 -21.03
N ILE A 255 2.14 2.01 -22.30
CA ILE A 255 0.74 2.08 -22.75
C ILE A 255 -0.10 0.99 -22.07
N THR A 256 0.39 -0.24 -22.03
CA THR A 256 -0.34 -1.34 -21.37
C THR A 256 -0.47 -1.12 -19.86
N GLY A 257 0.57 -0.59 -19.20
CA GLY A 257 0.52 -0.22 -17.78
C GLY A 257 -0.48 0.90 -17.50
N ALA A 258 -0.52 1.94 -18.34
CA ALA A 258 -1.48 3.03 -18.21
C ALA A 258 -2.93 2.55 -18.46
N LEU A 259 -3.13 1.68 -19.44
CA LEU A 259 -4.44 1.09 -19.74
C LEU A 259 -4.94 0.22 -18.57
N PHE A 260 -4.05 -0.58 -17.99
CA PHE A 260 -4.40 -1.41 -16.82
C PHE A 260 -4.80 -0.54 -15.62
N ASN A 261 -4.06 0.55 -15.37
CA ASN A 261 -4.38 1.50 -14.30
C ASN A 261 -5.70 2.27 -14.51
N ALA A 262 -6.10 2.45 -15.77
CA ALA A 262 -7.36 3.13 -16.11
C ALA A 262 -8.59 2.18 -16.01
N LEU A 263 -8.37 0.88 -16.11
CA LEU A 263 -9.42 -0.16 -16.05
C LEU A 263 -9.57 -0.79 -14.66
N ALA A 264 -8.56 -0.70 -13.78
CA ALA A 264 -8.56 -1.21 -12.41
C ALA A 264 -9.05 -0.16 -11.40
#